data_e1e43ff07453afff730fdba85097cac7
#
_entry.id   e1e43ff07453afff730fdba85097cac7
#
_cell.length_a   1.000
_cell.length_b   1.000
_cell.length_c   1.000
_cell.angle_alpha   90.00
_cell.angle_beta   90.00
_cell.angle_gamma   90.00
#
_symmetry.space_group_name_H-M   'P 1'
#
loop_
_entity.id
_entity.type
_entity.pdbx_description
1 polymer ?
#
loop_
_entity_poly.entity_id
_entity_poly.type
_entity_poly.pdbx_seq_one_letter_code
_entity_poly.pdbx_strand_id
1 'polypeptide(L)'
;VIGFDYHAQSPWEATEEFSGFFTAVRKRCGKLTLVANSIGAFLSLSSLNEKLVDTAYFISPVVDMEQLICNMMQWADVSEAELAEKLEIPTTFGETLSWKYLCYVREHPVSWKIPTRILYGEKDALTSMETIKAFAEKNNAELTVMPGGEHWFHTKEQMQFLDYWIKNRRPCNETENKDGLASP
;
A
#
# COMPACT_ATOMS: atom_id res chain seq x y z
N VAL A 1 -2.65 -0.97 19.86
CA VAL A 1 -1.88 -0.58 18.65
C VAL A 1 -0.42 -0.76 18.96
N ILE A 2 0.32 -1.36 18.02
CA ILE A 2 1.77 -1.53 18.07
C ILE A 2 2.33 -0.79 16.86
N GLY A 3 3.23 0.16 17.09
CA GLY A 3 4.00 0.80 16.02
C GLY A 3 5.13 -0.11 15.56
N PHE A 4 5.42 -0.10 14.28
CA PHE A 4 6.55 -0.80 13.69
C PHE A 4 7.48 0.24 13.05
N ASP A 5 8.62 0.45 13.69
CA ASP A 5 9.67 1.34 13.24
C ASP A 5 10.68 0.51 12.42
N TYR A 6 10.39 0.38 11.13
CA TYR A 6 11.22 -0.41 10.21
C TYR A 6 12.34 0.46 9.59
N HIS A 7 13.45 -0.19 9.24
CA HIS A 7 14.63 0.43 8.64
C HIS A 7 14.82 0.06 7.16
N ALA A 8 14.08 -0.95 6.71
CA ALA A 8 14.17 -1.45 5.34
C ALA A 8 13.92 -0.33 4.31
N GLN A 9 14.84 -0.17 3.37
CA GLN A 9 14.76 0.77 2.24
C GLN A 9 14.35 0.07 0.93
N SER A 10 14.33 -1.25 0.95
CA SER A 10 14.07 -2.08 -0.23
C SER A 10 13.16 -3.26 0.10
N PRO A 11 12.45 -3.85 -0.89
CA PRO A 11 11.58 -4.99 -0.65
C PRO A 11 12.32 -6.25 -0.20
N TRP A 12 13.57 -6.46 -0.60
CA TRP A 12 14.36 -7.61 -0.12
C TRP A 12 14.77 -7.47 1.35
N GLU A 13 15.08 -6.27 1.82
CA GLU A 13 15.31 -5.99 3.25
C GLU A 13 14.01 -6.10 4.05
N ALA A 14 12.92 -5.54 3.52
CA ALA A 14 11.62 -5.61 4.15
C ALA A 14 11.12 -7.05 4.33
N THR A 15 11.42 -7.95 3.40
CA THR A 15 11.00 -9.35 3.50
C THR A 15 11.50 -10.00 4.78
N GLU A 16 12.73 -9.76 5.18
CA GLU A 16 13.30 -10.29 6.43
C GLU A 16 12.76 -9.56 7.66
N GLU A 17 12.83 -8.21 7.65
CA GLU A 17 12.48 -7.37 8.78
C GLU A 17 10.99 -7.47 9.14
N PHE A 18 10.11 -7.34 8.13
CA PHE A 18 8.65 -7.44 8.31
C PHE A 18 8.24 -8.84 8.74
N SER A 19 8.76 -9.88 8.07
CA SER A 19 8.42 -11.26 8.42
C SER A 19 8.82 -11.59 9.86
N GLY A 20 9.98 -11.13 10.31
CA GLY A 20 10.46 -11.30 11.69
C GLY A 20 9.54 -10.62 12.71
N PHE A 21 9.25 -9.33 12.49
CA PHE A 21 8.38 -8.55 13.37
C PHE A 21 6.96 -9.12 13.44
N PHE A 22 6.32 -9.33 12.28
CA PHE A 22 4.94 -9.81 12.22
C PHE A 22 4.78 -11.24 12.74
N THR A 23 5.79 -12.10 12.58
CA THR A 23 5.83 -13.42 13.21
C THR A 23 5.86 -13.33 14.74
N ALA A 24 6.66 -12.42 15.29
CA ALA A 24 6.72 -12.21 16.74
C ALA A 24 5.41 -11.64 17.30
N VAL A 25 4.79 -10.69 16.61
CA VAL A 25 3.49 -10.12 17.00
C VAL A 25 2.38 -11.17 16.88
N ARG A 26 2.37 -11.97 15.80
CA ARG A 26 1.38 -13.02 15.57
C ARG A 26 1.31 -14.07 16.68
N LYS A 27 2.45 -14.41 17.27
CA LYS A 27 2.52 -15.34 18.43
C LYS A 27 1.79 -14.81 19.66
N ARG A 28 1.57 -13.49 19.74
CA ARG A 28 0.97 -12.81 20.90
C ARG A 28 -0.46 -12.37 20.67
N CYS A 29 -0.92 -12.35 19.41
CA CYS A 29 -2.22 -11.80 19.01
C CYS A 29 -2.99 -12.83 18.20
N GLY A 30 -4.25 -13.09 18.58
CA GLY A 30 -5.14 -14.01 17.86
C GLY A 30 -5.61 -13.46 16.51
N LYS A 31 -5.81 -12.13 16.43
CA LYS A 31 -6.17 -11.42 15.17
C LYS A 31 -5.29 -10.19 15.00
N LEU A 32 -4.78 -10.01 13.78
CA LEU A 32 -3.86 -8.94 13.45
C LEU A 32 -4.38 -8.14 12.25
N THR A 33 -4.59 -6.84 12.48
CA THR A 33 -4.93 -5.87 11.45
C THR A 33 -3.73 -4.99 11.17
N LEU A 34 -3.28 -4.96 9.93
CA LEU A 34 -2.24 -4.07 9.44
C LEU A 34 -2.84 -2.71 9.08
N VAL A 35 -2.17 -1.63 9.47
CA VAL A 35 -2.41 -0.29 8.92
C VAL A 35 -1.10 0.20 8.35
N ALA A 36 -1.06 0.51 7.07
CA ALA A 36 0.14 1.00 6.41
C ALA A 36 -0.20 2.11 5.41
N ASN A 37 0.75 3.03 5.19
CA ASN A 37 0.58 4.09 4.23
C ASN A 37 1.71 4.13 3.21
N SER A 38 1.46 4.70 2.03
CA SER A 38 2.46 4.99 0.99
C SER A 38 3.39 3.80 0.72
N ILE A 39 4.70 4.01 0.83
CA ILE A 39 5.76 3.00 0.64
C ILE A 39 5.65 1.86 1.66
N GLY A 40 5.20 2.13 2.89
CA GLY A 40 4.98 1.09 3.90
C GLY A 40 3.92 0.07 3.48
N ALA A 41 2.93 0.48 2.69
CA ALA A 41 1.98 -0.44 2.09
C ALA A 41 2.66 -1.33 1.04
N PHE A 42 3.50 -0.78 0.15
CA PHE A 42 4.25 -1.56 -0.82
C PHE A 42 5.19 -2.58 -0.16
N LEU A 43 5.95 -2.16 0.84
CA LEU A 43 6.84 -3.07 1.58
C LEU A 43 6.05 -4.19 2.28
N SER A 44 4.85 -3.87 2.79
CA SER A 44 3.94 -4.87 3.33
C SER A 44 3.41 -5.84 2.27
N LEU A 45 3.02 -5.32 1.09
CA LEU A 45 2.56 -6.12 -0.05
C LEU A 45 3.62 -7.11 -0.54
N SER A 46 4.89 -6.71 -0.46
CA SER A 46 6.04 -7.51 -0.90
C SER A 46 6.49 -8.56 0.12
N SER A 47 6.14 -8.38 1.41
CA SER A 47 6.77 -9.12 2.52
C SER A 47 5.79 -9.96 3.34
N LEU A 48 4.49 -9.65 3.33
CA LEU A 48 3.50 -10.26 4.21
C LEU A 48 2.51 -11.15 3.45
N ASN A 49 1.85 -12.03 4.19
CA ASN A 49 0.85 -12.94 3.66
C ASN A 49 -0.26 -13.23 4.69
N GLU A 50 -1.28 -13.98 4.28
CA GLU A 50 -2.45 -14.33 5.08
C GLU A 50 -2.17 -15.15 6.36
N LYS A 51 -0.97 -15.71 6.51
CA LYS A 51 -0.56 -16.37 7.76
C LYS A 51 -0.15 -15.38 8.83
N LEU A 52 0.32 -14.21 8.43
CA LEU A 52 0.85 -13.18 9.32
C LEU A 52 -0.18 -12.10 9.64
N VAL A 53 -1.05 -11.74 8.69
CA VAL A 53 -2.02 -10.64 8.80
C VAL A 53 -3.39 -11.12 8.36
N ASP A 54 -4.44 -10.76 9.11
CA ASP A 54 -5.82 -11.16 8.79
C ASP A 54 -6.57 -10.12 7.95
N THR A 55 -6.25 -8.84 8.14
CA THR A 55 -6.86 -7.72 7.39
C THR A 55 -5.86 -6.58 7.22
N ALA A 56 -5.98 -5.82 6.16
CA ALA A 56 -5.15 -4.65 5.90
C ALA A 56 -5.97 -3.38 5.64
N TYR A 57 -5.44 -2.25 6.08
CA TYR A 57 -5.94 -0.90 5.84
C TYR A 57 -4.80 -0.10 5.23
N PHE A 58 -4.94 0.26 3.97
CA PHE A 58 -3.92 1.02 3.25
C PHE A 58 -4.39 2.46 3.02
N ILE A 59 -3.51 3.41 3.29
CA ILE A 59 -3.74 4.85 3.12
C ILE A 59 -2.79 5.34 2.04
N SER A 60 -3.32 5.88 0.95
CA SER A 60 -2.53 6.32 -0.22
C SER A 60 -1.41 5.33 -0.59
N PRO A 61 -1.71 4.03 -0.79
CA PRO A 61 -0.66 3.04 -0.94
C PRO A 61 0.06 3.17 -2.28
N VAL A 62 1.36 2.94 -2.28
CA VAL A 62 2.09 2.56 -3.49
C VAL A 62 1.78 1.09 -3.76
N VAL A 63 1.07 0.79 -4.84
CA VAL A 63 0.64 -0.58 -5.21
C VAL A 63 1.34 -1.09 -6.47
N ASP A 64 1.99 -0.19 -7.21
CA ASP A 64 2.78 -0.45 -8.41
C ASP A 64 4.09 0.33 -8.33
N MET A 65 5.11 -0.33 -7.80
CA MET A 65 6.44 0.27 -7.62
C MET A 65 7.19 0.40 -8.94
N GLU A 66 6.97 -0.51 -9.90
CA GLU A 66 7.57 -0.37 -11.22
C GLU A 66 7.10 0.91 -11.89
N GLN A 67 5.78 1.15 -11.89
CA GLN A 67 5.21 2.37 -12.45
C GLN A 67 5.75 3.63 -11.74
N LEU A 68 5.86 3.59 -10.40
CA LEU A 68 6.41 4.72 -9.63
C LEU A 68 7.86 4.99 -10.01
N ILE A 69 8.71 3.96 -10.09
CA ILE A 69 10.12 4.12 -10.53
C ILE A 69 10.17 4.69 -11.96
N CYS A 70 9.34 4.18 -12.88
CA CYS A 70 9.28 4.71 -14.25
C CYS A 70 8.86 6.19 -14.29
N ASN A 71 7.89 6.60 -13.46
CA ASN A 71 7.50 7.99 -13.32
C ASN A 71 8.66 8.85 -12.76
N MET A 72 9.35 8.37 -11.75
CA MET A 72 10.53 9.05 -11.17
C MET A 72 11.65 9.21 -12.19
N MET A 73 11.89 8.21 -13.05
CA MET A 73 12.84 8.30 -14.17
C MET A 73 12.42 9.40 -15.15
N GLN A 74 11.14 9.49 -15.50
CA GLN A 74 10.62 10.56 -16.36
C GLN A 74 10.80 11.95 -15.72
N TRP A 75 10.51 12.09 -14.42
CA TRP A 75 10.69 13.37 -13.72
C TRP A 75 12.17 13.80 -13.64
N ALA A 76 13.09 12.83 -13.61
CA ALA A 76 14.53 13.07 -13.58
C ALA A 76 15.16 13.18 -14.98
N ASP A 77 14.39 12.98 -16.05
CA ASP A 77 14.89 12.88 -17.45
C ASP A 77 15.97 11.80 -17.61
N VAL A 78 15.74 10.63 -16.96
CA VAL A 78 16.66 9.48 -16.97
C VAL A 78 16.06 8.37 -17.82
N SER A 79 16.81 7.87 -18.80
CA SER A 79 16.42 6.69 -19.58
C SER A 79 16.72 5.39 -18.85
N GLU A 80 16.02 4.32 -19.21
CA GLU A 80 16.28 2.99 -18.64
C GLU A 80 17.69 2.48 -18.98
N ALA A 81 18.17 2.77 -20.19
CA ALA A 81 19.54 2.44 -20.60
C ALA A 81 20.59 3.16 -19.73
N GLU A 82 20.37 4.42 -19.42
CA GLU A 82 21.25 5.19 -18.54
C GLU A 82 21.23 4.65 -17.10
N LEU A 83 20.04 4.32 -16.58
CA LEU A 83 19.93 3.72 -15.24
C LEU A 83 20.61 2.35 -15.18
N ALA A 84 20.48 1.53 -16.24
CA ALA A 84 21.13 0.23 -16.31
C ALA A 84 22.67 0.34 -16.37
N GLU A 85 23.21 1.39 -17.05
CA GLU A 85 24.65 1.63 -17.11
C GLU A 85 25.21 2.17 -15.78
N LYS A 86 24.51 3.14 -15.17
CA LYS A 86 24.98 3.81 -13.94
C LYS A 86 24.64 3.08 -12.65
N LEU A 87 23.68 2.16 -12.70
CA LEU A 87 23.13 1.36 -11.61
C LEU A 87 22.36 2.17 -10.56
N GLU A 88 22.86 3.32 -10.17
CA GLU A 88 22.23 4.24 -9.21
C GLU A 88 22.38 5.68 -9.69
N ILE A 89 21.28 6.45 -9.64
CA ILE A 89 21.27 7.86 -10.05
C ILE A 89 20.53 8.67 -8.98
N PRO A 90 21.22 9.51 -8.20
CA PRO A 90 20.58 10.46 -7.29
C PRO A 90 19.74 11.47 -8.07
N THR A 91 18.53 11.75 -7.59
CA THR A 91 17.63 12.73 -8.20
C THR A 91 17.64 14.05 -7.46
N THR A 92 17.16 15.11 -8.11
CA THR A 92 17.04 16.45 -7.51
C THR A 92 15.91 16.55 -6.47
N PHE A 93 14.99 15.60 -6.45
CA PHE A 93 13.88 15.53 -5.48
C PHE A 93 14.18 14.62 -4.27
N GLY A 94 15.44 14.20 -4.09
CA GLY A 94 15.93 13.54 -2.87
C GLY A 94 15.90 12.02 -2.88
N GLU A 95 15.33 11.40 -3.93
CA GLU A 95 15.33 9.93 -4.07
C GLU A 95 16.51 9.48 -4.95
N THR A 96 16.91 8.22 -4.79
CA THR A 96 17.91 7.60 -5.68
C THR A 96 17.24 6.52 -6.52
N LEU A 97 17.29 6.70 -7.85
CA LEU A 97 16.88 5.67 -8.79
C LEU A 97 17.86 4.51 -8.72
N SER A 98 17.36 3.28 -8.65
CA SER A 98 18.18 2.06 -8.57
C SER A 98 17.77 1.06 -9.63
N TRP A 99 18.72 0.66 -10.49
CA TRP A 99 18.52 -0.40 -11.47
C TRP A 99 18.17 -1.72 -10.83
N LYS A 100 18.84 -2.07 -9.73
CA LYS A 100 18.55 -3.27 -8.95
C LYS A 100 17.09 -3.28 -8.45
N TYR A 101 16.58 -2.12 -8.00
CA TYR A 101 15.21 -2.04 -7.51
C TYR A 101 14.20 -2.24 -8.65
N LEU A 102 14.41 -1.59 -9.79
CA LEU A 102 13.56 -1.75 -10.97
C LEU A 102 13.52 -3.21 -11.45
N CYS A 103 14.68 -3.86 -11.58
CA CYS A 103 14.74 -5.28 -11.94
C CYS A 103 14.02 -6.16 -10.93
N TYR A 104 14.24 -5.93 -9.63
CA TYR A 104 13.61 -6.71 -8.58
C TYR A 104 12.08 -6.66 -8.64
N VAL A 105 11.48 -5.49 -8.80
CA VAL A 105 10.01 -5.36 -8.82
C VAL A 105 9.39 -5.99 -10.06
N ARG A 106 10.10 -6.03 -11.18
CA ARG A 106 9.70 -6.75 -12.42
C ARG A 106 9.72 -8.26 -12.23
N GLU A 107 10.72 -8.77 -11.52
CA GLU A 107 10.89 -10.21 -11.27
C GLU A 107 9.99 -10.72 -10.14
N HIS A 108 9.54 -9.82 -9.24
CA HIS A 108 8.75 -10.17 -8.06
C HIS A 108 7.41 -9.41 -8.04
N PRO A 109 6.48 -9.73 -8.94
CA PRO A 109 5.18 -9.07 -8.98
C PRO A 109 4.40 -9.30 -7.69
N VAL A 110 3.72 -8.26 -7.21
CA VAL A 110 2.89 -8.31 -6.01
C VAL A 110 1.77 -9.33 -6.16
N SER A 111 1.67 -10.25 -5.18
CA SER A 111 0.56 -11.19 -5.04
C SER A 111 -0.07 -11.02 -3.65
N TRP A 112 -1.27 -10.43 -3.60
CA TRP A 112 -1.93 -10.08 -2.36
C TRP A 112 -3.30 -10.75 -2.25
N LYS A 113 -3.59 -11.38 -1.11
CA LYS A 113 -4.85 -12.12 -0.87
C LYS A 113 -5.54 -11.72 0.43
N ILE A 114 -4.94 -10.82 1.19
CA ILE A 114 -5.47 -10.39 2.49
C ILE A 114 -6.65 -9.43 2.25
N PRO A 115 -7.80 -9.62 2.92
CA PRO A 115 -8.91 -8.68 2.85
C PRO A 115 -8.45 -7.26 3.17
N THR A 116 -8.66 -6.34 2.24
CA THR A 116 -8.03 -5.01 2.29
C THR A 116 -9.06 -3.91 2.07
N ARG A 117 -8.91 -2.83 2.83
CA ARG A 117 -9.56 -1.55 2.60
C ARG A 117 -8.51 -0.52 2.23
N ILE A 118 -8.83 0.33 1.27
CA ILE A 118 -7.95 1.37 0.77
C ILE A 118 -8.62 2.72 0.94
N LEU A 119 -7.91 3.67 1.54
CA LEU A 119 -8.24 5.09 1.50
C LEU A 119 -7.29 5.76 0.51
N TYR A 120 -7.85 6.50 -0.45
CA TYR A 120 -7.08 7.16 -1.51
C TYR A 120 -7.51 8.62 -1.64
N GLY A 121 -6.55 9.53 -1.77
CA GLY A 121 -6.79 10.94 -2.04
C GLY A 121 -6.98 11.20 -3.53
N GLU A 122 -8.06 11.86 -3.93
CA GLU A 122 -8.36 12.14 -5.34
C GLU A 122 -7.22 12.87 -6.07
N LYS A 123 -6.45 13.69 -5.34
CA LYS A 123 -5.31 14.48 -5.83
C LYS A 123 -3.95 13.82 -5.58
N ASP A 124 -3.94 12.53 -5.28
CA ASP A 124 -2.68 11.80 -5.13
C ASP A 124 -1.90 11.80 -6.45
N ALA A 125 -0.65 12.28 -6.42
CA ALA A 125 0.21 12.41 -7.60
C ALA A 125 1.23 11.27 -7.71
N LEU A 126 1.36 10.40 -6.71
CA LEU A 126 2.34 9.30 -6.73
C LEU A 126 1.78 8.03 -7.35
N THR A 127 0.53 7.69 -7.04
CA THR A 127 -0.17 6.55 -7.64
C THR A 127 -1.40 7.09 -8.37
N SER A 128 -1.59 6.72 -9.62
CA SER A 128 -2.77 7.20 -10.38
C SER A 128 -4.07 6.56 -9.89
N MET A 129 -5.20 7.25 -10.09
CA MET A 129 -6.54 6.70 -9.81
C MET A 129 -6.79 5.40 -10.58
N GLU A 130 -6.28 5.30 -11.79
CA GLU A 130 -6.40 4.10 -12.62
C GLU A 130 -5.66 2.92 -12.01
N THR A 131 -4.41 3.13 -11.61
CA THR A 131 -3.57 2.12 -10.95
C THR A 131 -4.21 1.62 -9.66
N ILE A 132 -4.72 2.52 -8.81
CA ILE A 132 -5.33 2.13 -7.55
C ILE A 132 -6.65 1.36 -7.73
N LYS A 133 -7.47 1.75 -8.72
CA LYS A 133 -8.69 1.03 -9.09
C LYS A 133 -8.38 -0.37 -9.60
N ALA A 134 -7.44 -0.49 -10.53
CA ALA A 134 -7.02 -1.79 -11.07
C ALA A 134 -6.51 -2.73 -9.97
N PHE A 135 -5.72 -2.20 -9.02
CA PHE A 135 -5.27 -2.97 -7.87
C PHE A 135 -6.43 -3.40 -6.97
N ALA A 136 -7.37 -2.49 -6.67
CA ALA A 136 -8.52 -2.78 -5.82
C ALA A 136 -9.42 -3.87 -6.45
N GLU A 137 -9.71 -3.77 -7.74
CA GLU A 137 -10.49 -4.76 -8.49
C GLU A 137 -9.80 -6.13 -8.52
N LYS A 138 -8.50 -6.16 -8.88
CA LYS A 138 -7.70 -7.40 -8.94
C LYS A 138 -7.67 -8.16 -7.61
N ASN A 139 -7.63 -7.43 -6.50
CA ASN A 139 -7.47 -8.01 -5.16
C ASN A 139 -8.77 -8.00 -4.34
N ASN A 140 -9.90 -7.66 -4.94
CA ASN A 140 -11.20 -7.52 -4.28
C ASN A 140 -11.13 -6.66 -3.01
N ALA A 141 -10.41 -5.53 -3.11
CA ALA A 141 -10.24 -4.58 -2.02
C ALA A 141 -11.32 -3.49 -2.05
N GLU A 142 -11.78 -3.07 -0.86
CA GLU A 142 -12.71 -1.94 -0.73
C GLU A 142 -11.95 -0.62 -0.93
N LEU A 143 -12.31 0.16 -1.95
CA LEU A 143 -11.70 1.45 -2.23
C LEU A 143 -12.61 2.60 -1.78
N THR A 144 -12.09 3.46 -0.92
CA THR A 144 -12.69 4.75 -0.54
C THR A 144 -11.84 5.88 -1.11
N VAL A 145 -12.46 6.77 -1.89
CA VAL A 145 -11.79 7.95 -2.43
C VAL A 145 -12.24 9.18 -1.65
N MET A 146 -11.29 9.95 -1.12
CA MET A 146 -11.58 11.24 -0.52
C MET A 146 -11.55 12.33 -1.60
N PRO A 147 -12.68 13.01 -1.90
CA PRO A 147 -12.68 14.13 -2.84
C PRO A 147 -11.74 15.24 -2.38
N GLY A 148 -10.88 15.73 -3.28
CA GLY A 148 -9.88 16.75 -2.98
C GLY A 148 -8.78 16.33 -2.00
N GLY A 149 -8.76 15.06 -1.56
CA GLY A 149 -7.71 14.52 -0.69
C GLY A 149 -6.36 14.44 -1.41
N GLU A 150 -5.29 14.66 -0.67
CA GLU A 150 -3.91 14.58 -1.13
C GLU A 150 -3.23 13.31 -0.62
N HIS A 151 -2.05 12.99 -1.13
CA HIS A 151 -1.29 11.80 -0.71
C HIS A 151 -1.08 11.72 0.81
N TRP A 152 -0.76 12.83 1.44
CA TRP A 152 -0.33 12.88 2.85
C TRP A 152 -1.45 13.02 3.88
N PHE A 153 -2.67 13.28 3.50
CA PHE A 153 -3.79 13.47 4.45
C PHE A 153 -3.41 14.37 5.64
N HIS A 154 -2.86 15.55 5.37
CA HIS A 154 -2.24 16.42 6.40
C HIS A 154 -3.11 17.60 6.84
N THR A 155 -4.13 17.97 6.08
CA THR A 155 -5.03 19.06 6.50
C THR A 155 -6.00 18.59 7.58
N LYS A 156 -6.55 19.52 8.35
CA LYS A 156 -7.52 19.20 9.40
C LYS A 156 -8.71 18.39 8.87
N GLU A 157 -9.21 18.74 7.71
CA GLU A 157 -10.33 18.04 7.05
C GLU A 157 -9.93 16.64 6.63
N GLN A 158 -8.77 16.48 6.00
CA GLN A 158 -8.24 15.19 5.57
C GLN A 158 -7.97 14.27 6.76
N MET A 159 -7.41 14.80 7.85
CA MET A 159 -7.18 14.06 9.09
C MET A 159 -8.49 13.62 9.76
N GLN A 160 -9.53 14.46 9.73
CA GLN A 160 -10.85 14.09 10.24
C GLN A 160 -11.49 12.98 9.39
N PHE A 161 -11.35 13.05 8.07
CA PHE A 161 -11.84 12.02 7.17
C PHE A 161 -11.13 10.69 7.40
N LEU A 162 -9.79 10.71 7.51
CA LEU A 162 -8.97 9.53 7.82
C LEU A 162 -9.38 8.91 9.16
N ASP A 163 -9.54 9.71 10.21
CA ASP A 163 -9.96 9.25 11.54
C ASP A 163 -11.35 8.60 11.49
N TYR A 164 -12.29 9.24 10.79
CA TYR A 164 -13.62 8.68 10.55
C TYR A 164 -13.54 7.34 9.81
N TRP A 165 -12.78 7.28 8.73
CA TRP A 165 -12.61 6.06 7.92
C TRP A 165 -11.99 4.91 8.71
N ILE A 166 -10.96 5.18 9.53
CA ILE A 166 -10.33 4.16 10.38
C ILE A 166 -11.31 3.67 11.47
N LYS A 167 -12.09 4.57 12.07
CA LYS A 167 -13.01 4.23 13.17
C LYS A 167 -14.24 3.46 12.69
N ASN A 168 -14.76 3.76 11.50
CA ASN A 168 -15.94 3.09 10.95
C ASN A 168 -15.57 1.78 10.25
N ARG A 169 -15.00 0.85 11.03
CA ARG A 169 -14.62 -0.49 10.60
C ARG A 169 -15.88 -1.35 10.44
N ARG A 170 -16.48 -1.39 9.25
CA ARG A 170 -17.39 -2.50 8.93
C ARG A 170 -16.52 -3.74 8.72
N PRO A 171 -16.81 -4.90 9.35
CA PRO A 171 -16.12 -6.13 8.98
C PRO A 171 -16.42 -6.42 7.51
N CYS A 172 -15.37 -6.69 6.72
CA CYS A 172 -15.53 -7.28 5.39
C CYS A 172 -16.20 -8.66 5.59
N ASN A 173 -17.44 -8.82 5.21
CA ASN A 173 -18.33 -9.98 5.31
C ASN A 173 -19.43 -9.87 6.39
N GLU A 174 -20.35 -8.94 6.20
CA GLU A 174 -21.76 -9.22 6.46
C GLU A 174 -22.47 -9.07 5.12
N THR A 175 -22.60 -10.17 4.39
CA THR A 175 -23.63 -10.31 3.37
C THR A 175 -24.94 -9.96 4.03
N GLU A 176 -25.54 -8.84 3.63
CA GLU A 176 -26.92 -8.52 3.99
C GLU A 176 -27.80 -9.69 3.57
N ASN A 177 -28.17 -10.51 4.52
CA ASN A 177 -29.30 -11.41 4.39
C ASN A 177 -30.55 -10.52 4.27
N LYS A 178 -30.87 -10.13 3.04
CA LYS A 178 -32.19 -9.60 2.69
C LYS A 178 -33.14 -10.77 2.56
N ASP A 179 -33.49 -11.35 3.69
CA ASP A 179 -34.63 -12.22 3.76
C ASP A 179 -35.52 -11.84 4.96
N GLY A 180 -36.73 -11.43 4.64
CA GLY A 180 -37.82 -11.45 5.58
C GLY A 180 -38.41 -10.13 6.00
N LEU A 181 -39.25 -9.56 5.17
CA LEU A 181 -40.50 -8.93 5.65
C LEU A 181 -41.59 -9.15 4.60
N ALA A 182 -42.24 -10.28 4.75
CA ALA A 182 -43.61 -10.41 4.27
C ALA A 182 -44.51 -9.62 5.22
N SER A 183 -45.28 -8.74 4.65
CA SER A 183 -46.40 -8.05 5.32
C SER A 183 -47.60 -9.00 5.50
N PRO A 184 -48.45 -8.77 6.50
CA PRO A 184 -49.87 -8.95 6.31
C PRO A 184 -50.52 -7.66 5.82
#